data_4b88531023dd676a272302ee3f9f4a36
#
_entry.id   4b88531023dd676a272302ee3f9f4a36
#
_cell.length_a   1.000
_cell.length_b   1.000
_cell.length_c   1.000
_cell.angle_alpha   90.00
_cell.angle_beta   90.00
_cell.angle_gamma   90.00
#
_symmetry.space_group_name_H-M   'P 1'
#
loop_
_entity.id
_entity.type
_entity.pdbx_description
1 polymer ?
#
loop_
_entity_poly.entity_id
_entity_poly.type
_entity_poly.pdbx_seq_one_letter_code
_entity_poly.pdbx_strand_id
1 'polypeptide(L)'
;SIADTELVSGIILDKEPVHSGMPKEVSNAKVALIDAPLEIKKTEIESKIQINDPSQIQAFLDQEESTIKKMVDKINKTKANVLICQKGIDDLAQHYLAKNGIMAIRRAKKSDIEALAKATGGRVVSNLDSIAKDDIGFAGLVEVRKIGDDDMTFVTDCKNPKAVSILVRGGSEHVVDEIDRNLDDAIGVVSLVVKDGKIVTGGGAAEIELALKLRKFAPRIGGREQMAIESFAQAIEVVPNTLAENAGLDVIDTLMGLRKSHTQKGRNPHAGLDAYTGKVVNMRSRNVVEPLRVKTQALSSATDVATMILRIDDVIASKQPEGPLPDG
;
A
#
# COMPACT_ATOMS: atom_id res chain seq x y z
N SER A 1 10.21 -18.39 -8.18
CA SER A 1 9.02 -19.17 -7.78
C SER A 1 8.27 -18.43 -6.67
N ILE A 2 6.97 -18.64 -6.52
CA ILE A 2 6.16 -18.09 -5.41
C ILE A 2 6.74 -18.53 -4.06
N ALA A 3 7.30 -19.73 -3.99
CA ALA A 3 7.94 -20.28 -2.80
C ALA A 3 9.18 -19.47 -2.33
N ASP A 4 9.73 -18.62 -3.20
CA ASP A 4 10.88 -17.76 -2.89
C ASP A 4 10.44 -16.39 -2.33
N THR A 5 9.14 -16.21 -2.08
CA THR A 5 8.60 -15.04 -1.39
C THR A 5 9.11 -15.03 0.05
N GLU A 6 9.67 -13.90 0.49
CA GLU A 6 10.28 -13.79 1.83
C GLU A 6 9.77 -12.57 2.61
N LEU A 7 9.65 -12.75 3.92
CA LEU A 7 9.39 -11.67 4.86
C LEU A 7 10.73 -11.15 5.40
N VAL A 8 11.04 -9.90 5.10
CA VAL A 8 12.28 -9.24 5.52
C VAL A 8 12.01 -8.30 6.69
N SER A 9 12.71 -8.54 7.81
CA SER A 9 12.67 -7.65 8.98
C SER A 9 13.51 -6.39 8.72
N GLY A 10 12.99 -5.51 7.90
CA GLY A 10 13.66 -4.31 7.41
C GLY A 10 12.92 -3.70 6.24
N ILE A 11 13.61 -2.84 5.52
CA ILE A 11 13.08 -2.15 4.34
C ILE A 11 13.86 -2.58 3.10
N ILE A 12 13.13 -2.87 2.03
CA ILE A 12 13.69 -3.13 0.70
C ILE A 12 13.43 -1.90 -0.16
N LEU A 13 14.46 -1.40 -0.82
CA LEU A 13 14.36 -0.34 -1.81
C LEU A 13 14.59 -0.92 -3.20
N ASP A 14 13.66 -0.65 -4.09
CA ASP A 14 13.79 -0.93 -5.53
C ASP A 14 14.72 0.12 -6.16
N LYS A 15 15.94 0.17 -5.68
CA LYS A 15 16.99 1.11 -6.10
C LYS A 15 18.36 0.54 -5.79
N GLU A 16 19.31 0.85 -6.67
CA GLU A 16 20.71 0.55 -6.50
C GLU A 16 21.53 1.82 -6.10
N PRO A 17 22.76 1.66 -5.59
CA PRO A 17 23.67 2.78 -5.37
C PRO A 17 23.96 3.54 -6.67
N VAL A 18 24.00 4.86 -6.57
CA VAL A 18 24.07 5.75 -7.74
C VAL A 18 25.40 5.74 -8.47
N HIS A 19 26.45 5.15 -7.92
CA HIS A 19 27.80 5.13 -8.51
C HIS A 19 28.47 3.78 -8.27
N SER A 20 29.08 3.23 -9.30
CA SER A 20 29.73 1.89 -9.27
C SER A 20 30.92 1.77 -8.29
N GLY A 21 31.55 2.88 -7.93
CA GLY A 21 32.61 2.93 -6.92
C GLY A 21 32.14 2.96 -5.47
N MET A 22 30.81 2.91 -5.24
CA MET A 22 30.25 2.84 -3.89
C MET A 22 30.27 1.40 -3.35
N PRO A 23 30.37 1.24 -2.02
CA PRO A 23 30.27 -0.09 -1.42
C PRO A 23 28.88 -0.69 -1.70
N LYS A 24 28.82 -2.00 -2.00
CA LYS A 24 27.57 -2.76 -2.17
C LYS A 24 27.08 -3.37 -0.87
N GLU A 25 27.88 -3.34 0.17
CA GLU A 25 27.57 -3.85 1.51
C GLU A 25 28.15 -2.93 2.57
N VAL A 26 27.39 -2.56 3.55
CA VAL A 26 27.78 -1.72 4.68
C VAL A 26 27.24 -2.31 5.97
N SER A 27 28.12 -2.87 6.79
CA SER A 27 27.80 -3.34 8.13
C SER A 27 27.82 -2.19 9.14
N ASN A 28 27.01 -2.26 10.19
CA ASN A 28 26.84 -1.19 11.20
C ASN A 28 26.55 0.15 10.54
N ALA A 29 25.58 0.15 9.64
CA ALA A 29 25.23 1.28 8.81
C ALA A 29 24.64 2.45 9.61
N LYS A 30 25.22 3.62 9.39
CA LYS A 30 24.75 4.92 9.87
C LYS A 30 24.02 5.59 8.72
N VAL A 31 22.70 5.58 8.77
CA VAL A 31 21.83 5.94 7.66
C VAL A 31 21.38 7.39 7.79
N ALA A 32 21.79 8.22 6.84
CA ALA A 32 21.26 9.58 6.68
C ALA A 32 20.07 9.56 5.71
N LEU A 33 18.94 10.14 6.14
CA LEU A 33 17.70 10.24 5.36
C LEU A 33 17.46 11.71 5.00
N ILE A 34 17.47 12.01 3.69
CA ILE A 34 17.41 13.41 3.22
C ILE A 34 16.28 13.61 2.23
N ASP A 35 15.46 14.64 2.47
CA ASP A 35 14.45 15.16 1.54
C ASP A 35 14.86 16.54 1.01
N ALA A 36 16.11 16.65 0.57
CA ALA A 36 16.63 17.83 -0.11
C ALA A 36 17.49 17.38 -1.31
N PRO A 37 17.48 18.11 -2.42
CA PRO A 37 18.32 17.79 -3.56
C PRO A 37 19.79 18.03 -3.22
N LEU A 38 20.65 17.09 -3.59
CA LEU A 38 22.11 17.26 -3.63
C LEU A 38 22.53 17.71 -5.03
N GLU A 39 21.87 18.76 -5.50
CA GLU A 39 22.03 19.35 -6.83
C GLU A 39 22.15 20.85 -6.71
N ILE A 40 22.82 21.46 -7.66
CA ILE A 40 22.82 22.90 -7.75
C ILE A 40 21.46 23.36 -8.23
N LYS A 41 20.80 24.21 -7.46
CA LYS A 41 19.55 24.82 -7.89
C LYS A 41 19.82 25.68 -9.12
N LYS A 42 19.41 25.23 -10.28
CA LYS A 42 19.24 26.15 -11.43
C LYS A 42 18.20 27.15 -11.03
N THR A 43 18.51 28.44 -11.15
CA THR A 43 17.56 29.50 -10.85
C THR A 43 16.27 29.31 -11.67
N GLU A 44 15.12 29.30 -11.01
CA GLU A 44 13.79 29.14 -11.66
C GLU A 44 13.42 30.30 -12.61
N ILE A 45 14.22 31.35 -12.61
CA ILE A 45 14.12 32.46 -13.56
C ILE A 45 15.12 32.16 -14.69
N GLU A 46 14.69 32.23 -15.93
CA GLU A 46 15.54 32.21 -17.14
C GLU A 46 16.51 33.41 -17.16
N SER A 47 17.32 33.55 -16.16
CA SER A 47 18.46 34.44 -16.14
C SER A 47 19.52 33.80 -17.01
N LYS A 48 19.49 34.06 -18.31
CA LYS A 48 20.61 33.79 -19.19
C LYS A 48 21.79 34.62 -18.67
N ILE A 49 22.67 34.00 -17.90
CA ILE A 49 23.96 34.61 -17.58
C ILE A 49 24.73 34.62 -18.89
N GLN A 50 24.82 35.76 -19.53
CA GLN A 50 25.72 35.93 -20.68
C GLN A 50 27.15 35.99 -20.13
N ILE A 51 27.84 34.87 -20.24
CA ILE A 51 29.25 34.80 -19.89
C ILE A 51 30.02 35.11 -21.17
N ASN A 52 30.61 36.27 -21.20
CA ASN A 52 31.39 36.77 -22.38
C ASN A 52 32.89 36.47 -22.26
N ASP A 53 33.37 35.93 -21.13
CA ASP A 53 34.78 35.69 -20.86
C ASP A 53 34.99 34.23 -20.39
N PRO A 54 35.88 33.45 -21.04
CA PRO A 54 36.21 32.08 -20.64
C PRO A 54 36.70 31.93 -19.20
N SER A 55 37.34 32.95 -18.62
CA SER A 55 37.78 32.94 -17.22
C SER A 55 36.61 32.96 -16.23
N GLN A 56 35.49 33.58 -16.58
CA GLN A 56 34.29 33.60 -15.77
C GLN A 56 33.58 32.23 -15.77
N ILE A 57 33.68 31.47 -16.87
CA ILE A 57 33.12 30.10 -16.95
C ILE A 57 33.86 29.21 -15.96
N GLN A 58 35.22 29.28 -15.92
CA GLN A 58 35.97 28.47 -14.99
C GLN A 58 35.67 28.80 -13.53
N ALA A 59 35.60 30.08 -13.19
CA ALA A 59 35.26 30.53 -11.84
C ALA A 59 33.85 30.08 -11.40
N PHE A 60 32.92 30.02 -12.33
CA PHE A 60 31.55 29.51 -12.07
C PHE A 60 31.57 28.00 -11.81
N LEU A 61 32.27 27.21 -12.62
CA LEU A 61 32.43 25.77 -12.42
C LEU A 61 33.14 25.46 -11.09
N ASP A 62 34.18 26.19 -10.74
CA ASP A 62 34.90 26.03 -9.48
C ASP A 62 33.97 26.37 -8.26
N GLN A 63 33.09 27.35 -8.41
CA GLN A 63 32.10 27.68 -7.38
C GLN A 63 31.05 26.59 -7.25
N GLU A 64 30.56 26.04 -8.34
CA GLU A 64 29.63 24.91 -8.37
C GLU A 64 30.23 23.70 -7.66
N GLU A 65 31.45 23.32 -8.03
CA GLU A 65 32.20 22.23 -7.41
C GLU A 65 32.35 22.45 -5.89
N SER A 66 32.76 23.67 -5.49
CA SER A 66 32.91 24.02 -4.09
C SER A 66 31.59 23.89 -3.32
N THR A 67 30.48 24.26 -3.93
CA THR A 67 29.15 24.17 -3.32
C THR A 67 28.74 22.71 -3.10
N ILE A 68 28.89 21.87 -4.11
CA ILE A 68 28.61 20.43 -4.01
C ILE A 68 29.49 19.76 -2.96
N LYS A 69 30.79 20.08 -2.97
CA LYS A 69 31.73 19.55 -1.99
C LYS A 69 31.33 19.94 -0.55
N LYS A 70 30.92 21.18 -0.32
CA LYS A 70 30.40 21.61 0.99
C LYS A 70 29.15 20.84 1.42
N MET A 71 28.23 20.49 0.50
CA MET A 71 27.07 19.66 0.80
C MET A 71 27.49 18.25 1.25
N VAL A 72 28.41 17.62 0.51
CA VAL A 72 28.93 16.29 0.86
C VAL A 72 29.70 16.32 2.17
N ASP A 73 30.51 17.37 2.42
CA ASP A 73 31.25 17.53 3.66
C ASP A 73 30.34 17.63 4.89
N LYS A 74 29.15 18.24 4.77
CA LYS A 74 28.15 18.28 5.85
C LYS A 74 27.67 16.87 6.19
N ILE A 75 27.38 16.06 5.19
CA ILE A 75 26.96 14.65 5.39
C ILE A 75 28.11 13.86 6.04
N ASN A 76 29.32 14.02 5.54
CA ASN A 76 30.51 13.34 6.07
C ASN A 76 30.80 13.67 7.55
N LYS A 77 30.55 14.92 7.99
CA LYS A 77 30.69 15.34 9.40
C LYS A 77 29.75 14.59 10.35
N THR A 78 28.63 14.07 9.87
CA THR A 78 27.72 13.24 10.66
C THR A 78 28.24 11.82 10.86
N LYS A 79 29.26 11.42 10.10
CA LYS A 79 29.81 10.05 10.02
C LYS A 79 28.80 9.02 9.49
N ALA A 80 27.83 9.46 8.69
CA ALA A 80 26.96 8.58 7.94
C ALA A 80 27.78 7.84 6.87
N ASN A 81 27.54 6.54 6.73
CA ASN A 81 28.15 5.69 5.69
C ASN A 81 27.13 5.18 4.68
N VAL A 82 25.83 5.47 4.91
CA VAL A 82 24.73 5.26 3.97
C VAL A 82 23.90 6.53 3.88
N LEU A 83 23.58 6.95 2.66
CA LEU A 83 22.76 8.11 2.35
C LEU A 83 21.57 7.67 1.50
N ILE A 84 20.37 7.98 1.94
CA ILE A 84 19.16 7.75 1.16
C ILE A 84 18.45 9.08 0.94
N CYS A 85 18.38 9.49 -0.33
CA CYS A 85 17.87 10.78 -0.75
C CYS A 85 16.56 10.61 -1.52
N GLN A 86 15.53 11.39 -1.16
CA GLN A 86 14.26 11.44 -1.88
C GLN A 86 14.40 12.15 -3.23
N LYS A 87 15.31 13.10 -3.32
CA LYS A 87 15.55 13.93 -4.50
C LYS A 87 16.73 13.40 -5.32
N GLY A 88 17.12 14.16 -6.33
CA GLY A 88 18.29 13.86 -7.14
C GLY A 88 19.60 14.10 -6.40
N ILE A 89 20.65 13.45 -6.90
CA ILE A 89 22.04 13.62 -6.48
C ILE A 89 22.86 13.89 -7.75
N ASP A 90 23.49 15.06 -7.81
CA ASP A 90 24.37 15.47 -8.90
C ASP A 90 25.54 14.50 -9.08
N ASP A 91 26.02 14.30 -10.31
CA ASP A 91 27.08 13.35 -10.62
C ASP A 91 28.38 13.66 -9.89
N LEU A 92 28.67 14.94 -9.69
CA LEU A 92 29.83 15.38 -8.91
C LEU A 92 29.67 15.02 -7.41
N ALA A 93 28.44 15.18 -6.87
CA ALA A 93 28.13 14.74 -5.51
C ALA A 93 28.24 13.23 -5.36
N GLN A 94 27.79 12.44 -6.36
CA GLN A 94 27.94 10.98 -6.37
C GLN A 94 29.42 10.58 -6.32
N HIS A 95 30.28 11.23 -7.12
CA HIS A 95 31.72 10.98 -7.12
C HIS A 95 32.35 11.27 -5.74
N TYR A 96 32.02 12.40 -5.10
CA TYR A 96 32.56 12.73 -3.78
C TYR A 96 32.03 11.81 -2.68
N LEU A 97 30.77 11.39 -2.74
CA LEU A 97 30.21 10.39 -1.82
C LEU A 97 30.91 9.04 -1.96
N ALA A 98 31.11 8.57 -3.20
CA ALA A 98 31.85 7.33 -3.47
C ALA A 98 33.30 7.40 -2.97
N LYS A 99 34.02 8.52 -3.20
CA LYS A 99 35.36 8.75 -2.70
C LYS A 99 35.48 8.70 -1.17
N ASN A 100 34.41 9.11 -0.47
CA ASN A 100 34.34 9.04 0.98
C ASN A 100 33.79 7.66 1.49
N GLY A 101 33.56 6.69 0.61
CA GLY A 101 33.06 5.36 0.96
C GLY A 101 31.61 5.35 1.44
N ILE A 102 30.81 6.35 1.06
CA ILE A 102 29.41 6.47 1.42
C ILE A 102 28.57 5.81 0.33
N MET A 103 27.75 4.81 0.68
CA MET A 103 26.73 4.26 -0.19
C MET A 103 25.59 5.28 -0.32
N ALA A 104 25.22 5.67 -1.53
CA ALA A 104 24.17 6.65 -1.75
C ALA A 104 23.10 6.15 -2.72
N ILE A 105 21.84 6.38 -2.37
CA ILE A 105 20.65 6.05 -3.14
C ILE A 105 19.87 7.34 -3.40
N ARG A 106 19.48 7.56 -4.66
CA ARG A 106 18.71 8.75 -5.08
C ARG A 106 17.27 8.39 -5.42
N ARG A 107 16.37 9.39 -5.38
CA ARG A 107 14.97 9.29 -5.82
C ARG A 107 14.21 8.16 -5.10
N ALA A 108 14.51 7.94 -3.82
CA ALA A 108 13.72 7.03 -3.00
C ALA A 108 12.30 7.59 -2.82
N LYS A 109 11.30 6.72 -2.80
CA LYS A 109 9.91 7.14 -2.59
C LYS A 109 9.75 7.72 -1.18
N LYS A 110 8.82 8.67 -1.01
CA LYS A 110 8.55 9.28 0.30
C LYS A 110 8.12 8.24 1.33
N SER A 111 7.26 7.28 0.92
CA SER A 111 6.85 6.15 1.76
C SER A 111 8.01 5.36 2.32
N ASP A 112 9.02 5.09 1.46
CA ASP A 112 10.17 4.28 1.82
C ASP A 112 11.07 5.03 2.82
N ILE A 113 11.27 6.33 2.60
CA ILE A 113 12.04 7.18 3.53
C ILE A 113 11.35 7.26 4.90
N GLU A 114 10.02 7.40 4.94
CA GLU A 114 9.26 7.40 6.18
C GLU A 114 9.31 6.03 6.89
N ALA A 115 9.26 4.92 6.13
CA ALA A 115 9.42 3.58 6.66
C ALA A 115 10.85 3.36 7.20
N LEU A 116 11.88 3.82 6.49
CA LEU A 116 13.27 3.77 6.92
C LEU A 116 13.52 4.59 8.19
N ALA A 117 12.92 5.77 8.30
CA ALA A 117 13.01 6.59 9.51
C ALA A 117 12.46 5.83 10.74
N LYS A 118 11.34 5.13 10.57
CA LYS A 118 10.74 4.31 11.63
C LYS A 118 11.60 3.08 11.96
N ALA A 119 12.16 2.42 10.94
CA ALA A 119 12.96 1.20 11.11
C ALA A 119 14.33 1.48 11.73
N THR A 120 15.02 2.51 11.27
CA THR A 120 16.39 2.85 11.70
C THR A 120 16.44 3.78 12.91
N GLY A 121 15.32 4.44 13.23
CA GLY A 121 15.24 5.46 14.29
C GLY A 121 15.86 6.80 13.87
N GLY A 122 16.21 6.99 12.59
CA GLY A 122 16.71 8.24 12.04
C GLY A 122 15.60 9.25 11.79
N ARG A 123 15.98 10.51 11.55
CA ARG A 123 15.07 11.59 11.18
C ARG A 123 15.29 11.99 9.73
N VAL A 124 14.19 12.27 9.02
CA VAL A 124 14.25 12.84 7.67
C VAL A 124 14.62 14.31 7.73
N VAL A 125 15.69 14.69 7.06
CA VAL A 125 16.23 16.06 7.07
C VAL A 125 15.92 16.74 5.73
N SER A 126 15.17 17.83 5.77
CA SER A 126 14.80 18.62 4.57
C SER A 126 15.76 19.77 4.28
N ASN A 127 16.66 20.10 5.21
CA ASN A 127 17.69 21.12 5.01
C ASN A 127 19.04 20.58 5.46
N LEU A 128 20.00 20.49 4.54
CA LEU A 128 21.36 20.00 4.79
C LEU A 128 22.15 20.87 5.80
N ASP A 129 21.77 22.13 5.98
CA ASP A 129 22.40 23.01 6.97
C ASP A 129 22.09 22.61 8.40
N SER A 130 20.99 21.95 8.62
CA SER A 130 20.51 21.51 9.93
C SER A 130 20.84 20.06 10.29
N ILE A 131 21.50 19.32 9.38
CA ILE A 131 21.80 17.91 9.64
C ILE A 131 22.74 17.74 10.83
N ALA A 132 22.34 16.93 11.80
CA ALA A 132 23.11 16.64 13.01
C ALA A 132 23.35 15.14 13.16
N LYS A 133 24.24 14.77 14.08
CA LYS A 133 24.52 13.35 14.38
C LYS A 133 23.30 12.62 14.96
N ASP A 134 22.44 13.34 15.65
CA ASP A 134 21.24 12.78 16.28
C ASP A 134 20.12 12.48 15.26
N ASP A 135 20.26 12.96 14.02
CA ASP A 135 19.33 12.66 12.93
C ASP A 135 19.66 11.35 12.23
N ILE A 136 20.83 10.78 12.50
CA ILE A 136 21.32 9.58 11.83
C ILE A 136 20.69 8.32 12.40
N GLY A 137 20.05 7.53 11.55
CA GLY A 137 19.51 6.22 11.90
C GLY A 137 20.60 5.14 11.93
N PHE A 138 20.24 3.97 12.47
CA PHE A 138 21.12 2.81 12.55
C PHE A 138 20.47 1.57 11.93
N ALA A 139 21.24 0.85 11.10
CA ALA A 139 20.89 -0.50 10.64
C ALA A 139 22.11 -1.40 10.81
N GLY A 140 21.90 -2.67 11.15
CA GLY A 140 22.99 -3.63 11.28
C GLY A 140 23.67 -3.91 9.95
N LEU A 141 22.87 -4.02 8.89
CA LEU A 141 23.33 -4.32 7.55
C LEU A 141 22.56 -3.53 6.48
N VAL A 142 23.28 -2.95 5.54
CA VAL A 142 22.73 -2.43 4.28
C VAL A 142 23.48 -3.08 3.14
N GLU A 143 22.79 -3.81 2.29
CA GLU A 143 23.40 -4.56 1.19
C GLU A 143 22.58 -4.48 -0.09
N VAL A 144 23.24 -4.63 -1.21
CA VAL A 144 22.64 -4.74 -2.52
C VAL A 144 22.56 -6.21 -2.91
N ARG A 145 21.35 -6.68 -3.17
CA ARG A 145 21.09 -8.04 -3.67
C ARG A 145 20.52 -7.99 -5.08
N LYS A 146 20.99 -8.87 -5.93
CA LYS A 146 20.40 -9.05 -7.24
C LYS A 146 19.15 -9.90 -7.15
N ILE A 147 18.01 -9.35 -7.55
CA ILE A 147 16.71 -9.99 -7.52
C ILE A 147 16.16 -10.06 -8.94
N GLY A 148 16.30 -11.22 -9.58
CA GLY A 148 16.03 -11.34 -11.02
C GLY A 148 17.08 -10.55 -11.82
N ASP A 149 16.63 -9.57 -12.58
CA ASP A 149 17.51 -8.70 -13.37
C ASP A 149 17.82 -7.37 -12.66
N ASP A 150 17.13 -7.04 -11.57
CA ASP A 150 17.25 -5.78 -10.85
C ASP A 150 18.14 -5.91 -9.61
N ASP A 151 18.93 -4.88 -9.33
CA ASP A 151 19.68 -4.71 -8.10
C ASP A 151 18.82 -3.92 -7.09
N MET A 152 18.49 -4.55 -5.95
CA MET A 152 17.69 -3.95 -4.87
C MET A 152 18.53 -3.76 -3.62
N THR A 153 18.27 -2.68 -2.88
CA THR A 153 18.96 -2.41 -1.62
C THR A 153 18.12 -2.84 -0.42
N PHE A 154 18.70 -3.69 0.42
CA PHE A 154 18.13 -4.21 1.66
C PHE A 154 18.72 -3.47 2.85
N VAL A 155 17.85 -2.96 3.72
CA VAL A 155 18.21 -2.33 5.00
C VAL A 155 17.66 -3.20 6.12
N THR A 156 18.51 -3.96 6.76
CA THR A 156 18.14 -5.02 7.71
C THR A 156 18.84 -4.85 9.06
N ASP A 157 18.50 -5.73 10.01
CA ASP A 157 19.08 -5.74 11.36
C ASP A 157 18.95 -4.42 12.11
N CYS A 158 17.81 -3.76 11.93
CA CYS A 158 17.44 -2.58 12.71
C CYS A 158 17.10 -3.00 14.15
N LYS A 159 17.55 -2.25 15.15
CA LYS A 159 17.35 -2.59 16.58
C LYS A 159 15.89 -2.74 17.00
N ASN A 160 14.99 -2.04 16.37
CA ASN A 160 13.55 -2.09 16.65
C ASN A 160 12.79 -1.80 15.35
N PRO A 161 12.77 -2.74 14.40
CA PRO A 161 12.11 -2.54 13.13
C PRO A 161 10.60 -2.40 13.37
N LYS A 162 10.08 -1.19 13.21
CA LYS A 162 8.63 -0.91 13.23
C LYS A 162 8.01 -1.03 11.83
N ALA A 163 8.80 -1.49 10.89
CA ALA A 163 8.41 -1.73 9.51
C ALA A 163 9.08 -3.00 9.00
N VAL A 164 8.35 -3.75 8.22
CA VAL A 164 8.81 -4.98 7.54
C VAL A 164 8.46 -4.88 6.07
N SER A 165 9.18 -5.62 5.24
CA SER A 165 8.91 -5.74 3.81
C SER A 165 8.61 -7.18 3.45
N ILE A 166 7.70 -7.39 2.53
CA ILE A 166 7.43 -8.69 1.92
C ILE A 166 7.94 -8.62 0.49
N LEU A 167 8.97 -9.41 0.16
CA LEU A 167 9.46 -9.54 -1.20
C LEU A 167 8.68 -10.64 -1.90
N VAL A 168 7.74 -10.24 -2.76
CA VAL A 168 6.90 -11.16 -3.53
C VAL A 168 7.66 -11.66 -4.76
N ARG A 169 7.62 -12.96 -4.99
CA ARG A 169 8.25 -13.63 -6.13
C ARG A 169 7.21 -14.39 -6.93
N GLY A 170 7.23 -14.23 -8.25
CA GLY A 170 6.30 -14.92 -9.15
C GLY A 170 6.97 -15.33 -10.46
N GLY A 171 6.33 -16.21 -11.22
CA GLY A 171 6.80 -16.65 -12.53
C GLY A 171 6.45 -15.67 -13.66
N SER A 172 5.53 -14.73 -13.41
CA SER A 172 5.16 -13.65 -14.32
C SER A 172 4.67 -12.44 -13.53
N GLU A 173 4.63 -11.26 -14.16
CA GLU A 173 4.13 -10.01 -13.58
C GLU A 173 2.68 -10.17 -13.09
N HIS A 174 1.81 -10.78 -13.88
CA HIS A 174 0.41 -11.04 -13.47
C HIS A 174 0.29 -11.86 -12.19
N VAL A 175 1.18 -12.84 -11.99
CA VAL A 175 1.19 -13.64 -10.75
C VAL A 175 1.67 -12.80 -9.57
N VAL A 176 2.65 -11.94 -9.76
CA VAL A 176 3.14 -11.03 -8.71
C VAL A 176 2.06 -10.02 -8.32
N ASP A 177 1.40 -9.40 -9.30
CA ASP A 177 0.30 -8.45 -9.07
C ASP A 177 -0.88 -9.09 -8.32
N GLU A 178 -1.20 -10.33 -8.64
CA GLU A 178 -2.29 -11.06 -7.96
C GLU A 178 -1.92 -11.39 -6.50
N ILE A 179 -0.66 -11.78 -6.26
CA ILE A 179 -0.19 -12.03 -4.89
C ILE A 179 -0.16 -10.74 -4.08
N ASP A 180 0.30 -9.64 -4.67
CA ASP A 180 0.35 -8.32 -4.01
C ASP A 180 -1.05 -7.89 -3.59
N ARG A 181 -2.04 -7.99 -4.50
CA ARG A 181 -3.45 -7.69 -4.22
C ARG A 181 -4.03 -8.57 -3.11
N ASN A 182 -3.75 -9.87 -3.15
CA ASN A 182 -4.22 -10.81 -2.12
C ASN A 182 -3.57 -10.53 -0.75
N LEU A 183 -2.30 -10.11 -0.72
CA LEU A 183 -1.62 -9.72 0.50
C LEU A 183 -2.21 -8.43 1.09
N ASP A 184 -2.47 -7.43 0.28
CA ASP A 184 -3.11 -6.18 0.69
C ASP A 184 -4.48 -6.44 1.33
N ASP A 185 -5.30 -7.30 0.69
CA ASP A 185 -6.61 -7.70 1.22
C ASP A 185 -6.47 -8.44 2.56
N ALA A 186 -5.55 -9.39 2.65
CA ALA A 186 -5.32 -10.17 3.87
C ALA A 186 -4.82 -9.29 5.03
N ILE A 187 -3.84 -8.42 4.77
CA ILE A 187 -3.31 -7.49 5.77
C ILE A 187 -4.38 -6.49 6.20
N GLY A 188 -5.17 -5.97 5.24
CA GLY A 188 -6.30 -5.07 5.49
C GLY A 188 -7.33 -5.71 6.43
N VAL A 189 -7.76 -6.93 6.14
CA VAL A 189 -8.72 -7.68 6.97
C VAL A 189 -8.18 -7.91 8.39
N VAL A 190 -6.94 -8.38 8.53
CA VAL A 190 -6.32 -8.63 9.84
C VAL A 190 -6.17 -7.32 10.62
N SER A 191 -5.75 -6.24 9.97
CA SER A 191 -5.62 -4.92 10.58
C SER A 191 -6.94 -4.41 11.15
N LEU A 192 -8.06 -4.58 10.42
CA LEU A 192 -9.39 -4.21 10.89
C LEU A 192 -9.82 -5.04 12.11
N VAL A 193 -9.55 -6.35 12.10
CA VAL A 193 -9.88 -7.22 13.25
C VAL A 193 -9.09 -6.81 14.48
N VAL A 194 -7.79 -6.53 14.34
CA VAL A 194 -6.94 -6.11 15.46
C VAL A 194 -7.39 -4.75 16.01
N LYS A 195 -7.80 -3.83 15.14
CA LYS A 195 -8.24 -2.48 15.53
C LYS A 195 -9.60 -2.47 16.20
N ASP A 196 -10.57 -3.21 15.66
CA ASP A 196 -11.98 -3.11 16.06
C ASP A 196 -12.40 -4.22 17.03
N GLY A 197 -11.69 -5.35 17.08
CA GLY A 197 -11.97 -6.50 17.93
C GLY A 197 -13.30 -7.19 17.65
N LYS A 198 -13.91 -6.99 16.47
CA LYS A 198 -15.25 -7.50 16.13
C LYS A 198 -15.23 -8.28 14.83
N ILE A 199 -15.71 -9.51 14.89
CA ILE A 199 -15.83 -10.41 13.74
C ILE A 199 -17.25 -10.93 13.60
N VAL A 200 -17.61 -11.30 12.39
CA VAL A 200 -18.84 -12.04 12.04
C VAL A 200 -18.44 -13.30 11.26
N THR A 201 -19.38 -14.22 11.12
CA THR A 201 -19.15 -15.45 10.37
C THR A 201 -19.39 -15.18 8.89
N GLY A 202 -18.51 -15.69 8.05
CA GLY A 202 -18.59 -15.59 6.58
C GLY A 202 -19.50 -16.65 5.95
N GLY A 203 -19.32 -16.87 4.64
CA GLY A 203 -20.13 -17.84 3.90
C GLY A 203 -21.60 -17.46 3.77
N GLY A 204 -21.94 -16.16 3.83
CA GLY A 204 -23.31 -15.66 3.76
C GLY A 204 -24.11 -15.82 5.06
N ALA A 205 -23.51 -16.29 6.15
CA ALA A 205 -24.21 -16.53 7.41
C ALA A 205 -24.78 -15.24 8.04
N ALA A 206 -23.97 -14.17 8.04
CA ALA A 206 -24.41 -12.88 8.59
C ALA A 206 -25.55 -12.25 7.76
N GLU A 207 -25.48 -12.37 6.45
CA GLU A 207 -26.47 -11.87 5.50
C GLU A 207 -27.83 -12.58 5.69
N ILE A 208 -27.82 -13.92 5.78
CA ILE A 208 -29.04 -14.70 6.03
C ILE A 208 -29.67 -14.33 7.39
N GLU A 209 -28.87 -14.25 8.44
CA GLU A 209 -29.39 -13.88 9.77
C GLU A 209 -30.01 -12.46 9.76
N LEU A 210 -29.37 -11.52 9.05
CA LEU A 210 -29.88 -10.17 8.90
C LEU A 210 -31.17 -10.12 8.08
N ALA A 211 -31.21 -10.80 6.93
CA ALA A 211 -32.38 -10.87 6.07
C ALA A 211 -33.60 -11.49 6.81
N LEU A 212 -33.39 -12.56 7.58
CA LEU A 212 -34.43 -13.17 8.39
C LEU A 212 -34.95 -12.24 9.50
N LYS A 213 -34.06 -11.46 10.12
CA LYS A 213 -34.49 -10.46 11.14
C LYS A 213 -35.28 -9.33 10.50
N LEU A 214 -34.87 -8.85 9.33
CA LEU A 214 -35.63 -7.82 8.61
C LEU A 214 -37.00 -8.29 8.20
N ARG A 215 -37.15 -9.53 7.70
CA ARG A 215 -38.47 -10.11 7.38
C ARG A 215 -39.36 -10.28 8.59
N LYS A 216 -38.83 -10.54 9.79
CA LYS A 216 -39.58 -10.56 11.03
C LYS A 216 -39.96 -9.15 11.52
N PHE A 217 -39.18 -8.16 11.17
CA PHE A 217 -39.42 -6.76 11.53
C PHE A 217 -40.41 -6.09 10.59
N ALA A 218 -40.38 -6.36 9.30
CA ALA A 218 -41.18 -5.72 8.27
C ALA A 218 -42.70 -5.70 8.58
N PRO A 219 -43.37 -6.79 9.02
CA PRO A 219 -44.78 -6.78 9.35
C PRO A 219 -45.18 -5.88 10.53
N ARG A 220 -44.21 -5.51 11.39
CA ARG A 220 -44.46 -4.61 12.52
C ARG A 220 -44.65 -3.16 12.07
N ILE A 221 -44.02 -2.81 10.92
CA ILE A 221 -44.14 -1.47 10.33
C ILE A 221 -45.38 -1.39 9.46
N GLY A 222 -45.65 -2.39 8.65
CA GLY A 222 -46.81 -2.44 7.74
C GLY A 222 -46.66 -1.49 6.54
N GLY A 223 -47.69 -1.46 5.72
CA GLY A 223 -47.79 -0.51 4.61
C GLY A 223 -46.74 -0.69 3.50
N ARG A 224 -46.44 0.42 2.84
CA ARG A 224 -45.43 0.46 1.75
C ARG A 224 -44.02 0.23 2.27
N GLU A 225 -43.72 0.70 3.45
CA GLU A 225 -42.44 0.54 4.14
C GLU A 225 -42.12 -0.94 4.40
N GLN A 226 -43.12 -1.77 4.69
CA GLN A 226 -42.95 -3.21 4.80
C GLN A 226 -42.36 -3.81 3.50
N MET A 227 -42.94 -3.43 2.36
CA MET A 227 -42.48 -3.92 1.05
C MET A 227 -41.02 -3.50 0.77
N ALA A 228 -40.65 -2.27 1.13
CA ALA A 228 -39.30 -1.78 1.00
C ALA A 228 -38.30 -2.58 1.87
N ILE A 229 -38.67 -2.88 3.13
CA ILE A 229 -37.85 -3.68 4.04
C ILE A 229 -37.71 -5.12 3.53
N GLU A 230 -38.77 -5.71 2.98
CA GLU A 230 -38.72 -7.06 2.41
C GLU A 230 -37.82 -7.11 1.14
N SER A 231 -37.89 -6.08 0.27
CA SER A 231 -37.01 -5.94 -0.89
C SER A 231 -35.54 -5.76 -0.50
N PHE A 232 -35.30 -4.97 0.55
CA PHE A 232 -33.95 -4.81 1.10
C PHE A 232 -33.41 -6.12 1.68
N ALA A 233 -34.24 -6.88 2.40
CA ALA A 233 -33.86 -8.19 2.90
C ALA A 233 -33.54 -9.18 1.78
N GLN A 234 -34.29 -9.12 0.66
CA GLN A 234 -34.00 -9.90 -0.53
C GLN A 234 -32.67 -9.50 -1.19
N ALA A 235 -32.39 -8.20 -1.26
CA ALA A 235 -31.12 -7.68 -1.81
C ALA A 235 -29.91 -8.16 -1.00
N ILE A 236 -29.99 -8.25 0.32
CA ILE A 236 -28.91 -8.78 1.16
C ILE A 236 -28.64 -10.26 0.85
N GLU A 237 -29.65 -11.04 0.50
CA GLU A 237 -29.48 -12.46 0.13
C GLU A 237 -28.81 -12.68 -1.22
N VAL A 238 -28.55 -11.63 -2.00
CA VAL A 238 -27.73 -11.73 -3.23
C VAL A 238 -26.33 -12.25 -2.92
N VAL A 239 -25.76 -11.90 -1.76
CA VAL A 239 -24.40 -12.36 -1.38
C VAL A 239 -24.32 -13.89 -1.30
N PRO A 240 -25.12 -14.60 -0.47
CA PRO A 240 -25.11 -16.06 -0.45
C PRO A 240 -25.59 -16.70 -1.76
N ASN A 241 -26.47 -16.05 -2.53
CA ASN A 241 -26.90 -16.54 -3.84
C ASN A 241 -25.73 -16.55 -4.82
N THR A 242 -24.98 -15.47 -4.93
CA THR A 242 -23.80 -15.37 -5.80
C THR A 242 -22.70 -16.35 -5.37
N LEU A 243 -22.55 -16.58 -4.05
CA LEU A 243 -21.63 -17.63 -3.58
C LEU A 243 -22.04 -19.01 -4.06
N ALA A 244 -23.36 -19.33 -4.07
CA ALA A 244 -23.86 -20.60 -4.56
C ALA A 244 -23.66 -20.72 -6.09
N GLU A 245 -23.99 -19.68 -6.85
CA GLU A 245 -23.78 -19.63 -8.30
C GLU A 245 -22.32 -19.86 -8.67
N ASN A 246 -21.38 -19.13 -8.03
CA ASN A 246 -19.95 -19.26 -8.28
C ASN A 246 -19.39 -20.64 -7.89
N ALA A 247 -20.03 -21.31 -6.93
CA ALA A 247 -19.71 -22.69 -6.55
C ALA A 247 -20.39 -23.75 -7.45
N GLY A 248 -21.17 -23.33 -8.45
CA GLY A 248 -21.90 -24.23 -9.34
C GLY A 248 -23.04 -24.99 -8.69
N LEU A 249 -23.64 -24.44 -7.62
CA LEU A 249 -24.71 -25.07 -6.86
C LEU A 249 -26.08 -24.51 -7.25
N ASP A 250 -27.13 -25.28 -6.97
CA ASP A 250 -28.50 -24.76 -7.06
C ASP A 250 -28.72 -23.68 -6.00
N VAL A 251 -29.03 -22.47 -6.47
CA VAL A 251 -29.18 -21.28 -5.64
C VAL A 251 -30.40 -21.41 -4.72
N ILE A 252 -31.51 -21.97 -5.25
CA ILE A 252 -32.76 -22.07 -4.50
C ILE A 252 -32.61 -23.07 -3.35
N ASP A 253 -32.08 -24.26 -3.65
CA ASP A 253 -31.85 -25.31 -2.66
C ASP A 253 -30.85 -24.86 -1.59
N THR A 254 -29.77 -24.18 -2.00
CA THR A 254 -28.76 -23.62 -1.08
C THR A 254 -29.37 -22.57 -0.16
N LEU A 255 -30.13 -21.62 -0.71
CA LEU A 255 -30.77 -20.56 0.08
C LEU A 255 -31.78 -21.13 1.06
N MET A 256 -32.59 -22.10 0.62
CA MET A 256 -33.54 -22.78 1.50
C MET A 256 -32.84 -23.55 2.62
N GLY A 257 -31.75 -24.23 2.32
CA GLY A 257 -30.88 -24.91 3.28
C GLY A 257 -30.31 -23.95 4.34
N LEU A 258 -29.80 -22.81 3.91
CA LEU A 258 -29.29 -21.74 4.79
C LEU A 258 -30.41 -21.21 5.69
N ARG A 259 -31.54 -20.76 5.14
CA ARG A 259 -32.70 -20.27 5.92
C ARG A 259 -33.20 -21.30 6.93
N LYS A 260 -33.29 -22.57 6.54
CA LYS A 260 -33.64 -23.69 7.39
C LYS A 260 -32.71 -23.79 8.60
N SER A 261 -31.41 -23.75 8.40
CA SER A 261 -30.40 -23.86 9.44
C SER A 261 -30.47 -22.71 10.45
N HIS A 262 -30.92 -21.52 10.04
CA HIS A 262 -31.07 -20.35 10.88
C HIS A 262 -32.44 -20.27 11.62
N THR A 263 -33.45 -21.04 11.22
CA THR A 263 -34.82 -20.91 11.75
C THR A 263 -35.30 -22.09 12.57
N GLN A 264 -34.77 -23.29 12.37
CA GLN A 264 -35.24 -24.51 13.03
C GLN A 264 -34.83 -24.60 14.52
N LYS A 265 -35.44 -25.57 15.26
CA LYS A 265 -35.01 -25.94 16.62
C LYS A 265 -33.53 -26.36 16.57
N GLY A 266 -32.70 -25.71 17.39
CA GLY A 266 -31.24 -25.85 17.32
C GLY A 266 -30.57 -24.95 16.29
N ARG A 267 -31.22 -23.81 15.97
CA ARG A 267 -30.69 -22.82 15.02
C ARG A 267 -29.20 -22.57 15.19
N ASN A 268 -28.53 -22.50 14.07
CA ASN A 268 -27.10 -22.18 14.05
C ASN A 268 -26.92 -20.81 13.33
N PRO A 269 -26.71 -19.71 14.08
CA PRO A 269 -26.51 -18.39 13.48
C PRO A 269 -25.18 -18.27 12.74
N HIS A 270 -24.33 -19.29 12.82
CA HIS A 270 -23.04 -19.39 12.13
C HIS A 270 -23.11 -20.33 10.92
N ALA A 271 -24.29 -20.77 10.52
CA ALA A 271 -24.47 -21.59 9.35
C ALA A 271 -24.26 -20.75 8.08
N GLY A 272 -23.32 -21.14 7.25
CA GLY A 272 -23.00 -20.52 5.99
C GLY A 272 -22.68 -21.57 4.93
N LEU A 273 -22.50 -21.14 3.71
CA LEU A 273 -22.11 -21.98 2.59
C LEU A 273 -20.61 -22.22 2.57
N ASP A 274 -20.20 -23.47 2.65
CA ASP A 274 -18.85 -23.90 2.31
C ASP A 274 -18.78 -24.16 0.80
N ALA A 275 -18.25 -23.23 0.05
CA ALA A 275 -18.17 -23.28 -1.41
C ALA A 275 -17.34 -24.46 -1.94
N TYR A 276 -16.37 -24.95 -1.14
CA TYR A 276 -15.53 -26.09 -1.55
C TYR A 276 -16.28 -27.43 -1.44
N THR A 277 -17.14 -27.57 -0.44
CA THR A 277 -17.89 -28.83 -0.22
C THR A 277 -19.34 -28.78 -0.72
N GLY A 278 -19.83 -27.59 -1.08
CA GLY A 278 -21.21 -27.36 -1.46
C GLY A 278 -22.24 -27.55 -0.34
N LYS A 279 -21.81 -27.52 0.93
CA LYS A 279 -22.66 -27.82 2.08
C LYS A 279 -22.86 -26.61 2.99
N VAL A 280 -24.06 -26.56 3.57
CA VAL A 280 -24.35 -25.62 4.66
C VAL A 280 -23.78 -26.15 5.96
N VAL A 281 -22.77 -25.48 6.50
CA VAL A 281 -22.02 -25.91 7.69
C VAL A 281 -21.81 -24.75 8.66
N ASN A 282 -21.35 -25.05 9.88
CA ASN A 282 -20.93 -24.01 10.82
C ASN A 282 -19.60 -23.37 10.36
N MET A 283 -19.66 -22.21 9.76
CA MET A 283 -18.49 -21.51 9.22
C MET A 283 -17.51 -21.05 10.31
N ARG A 284 -17.99 -20.82 11.53
CA ARG A 284 -17.10 -20.51 12.66
C ARG A 284 -16.16 -21.66 12.97
N SER A 285 -16.64 -22.91 12.92
CA SER A 285 -15.81 -24.10 13.11
C SER A 285 -14.84 -24.36 11.94
N ARG A 286 -15.10 -23.74 10.80
CA ARG A 286 -14.21 -23.74 9.61
C ARG A 286 -13.21 -22.57 9.60
N ASN A 287 -13.22 -21.71 10.64
CA ASN A 287 -12.41 -20.50 10.74
C ASN A 287 -12.68 -19.50 9.60
N VAL A 288 -13.87 -19.55 8.98
CA VAL A 288 -14.28 -18.57 7.97
C VAL A 288 -14.99 -17.42 8.67
N VAL A 289 -14.25 -16.37 8.93
CA VAL A 289 -14.70 -15.18 9.65
C VAL A 289 -14.31 -13.91 8.89
N GLU A 290 -15.07 -12.85 9.11
CA GLU A 290 -14.86 -11.56 8.46
C GLU A 290 -14.93 -10.43 9.49
N PRO A 291 -14.24 -9.29 9.29
CA PRO A 291 -14.41 -8.13 10.16
C PRO A 291 -15.85 -7.60 10.06
N LEU A 292 -16.47 -7.28 11.20
CA LEU A 292 -17.80 -6.69 11.20
C LEU A 292 -17.86 -5.39 10.37
N ARG A 293 -16.78 -4.59 10.39
CA ARG A 293 -16.69 -3.33 9.66
C ARG A 293 -16.88 -3.51 8.15
N VAL A 294 -16.33 -4.57 7.56
CA VAL A 294 -16.50 -4.85 6.12
C VAL A 294 -17.98 -4.98 5.77
N LYS A 295 -18.73 -5.74 6.57
CA LYS A 295 -20.18 -5.91 6.33
C LYS A 295 -20.98 -4.62 6.55
N THR A 296 -20.70 -3.90 7.64
CA THR A 296 -21.41 -2.65 7.91
C THR A 296 -21.12 -1.59 6.85
N GLN A 297 -19.89 -1.48 6.41
CA GLN A 297 -19.50 -0.55 5.36
C GLN A 297 -20.12 -0.91 4.01
N ALA A 298 -20.12 -2.19 3.64
CA ALA A 298 -20.73 -2.66 2.40
C ALA A 298 -22.22 -2.32 2.35
N LEU A 299 -22.94 -2.60 3.43
CA LEU A 299 -24.37 -2.30 3.52
C LEU A 299 -24.66 -0.79 3.50
N SER A 300 -23.88 0.01 4.22
CA SER A 300 -24.02 1.47 4.22
C SER A 300 -23.79 2.04 2.84
N SER A 301 -22.65 1.74 2.22
CA SER A 301 -22.30 2.26 0.90
C SER A 301 -23.30 1.83 -0.18
N ALA A 302 -23.74 0.57 -0.18
CA ALA A 302 -24.74 0.09 -1.12
C ALA A 302 -26.07 0.81 -0.94
N THR A 303 -26.48 1.06 0.31
CA THR A 303 -27.72 1.79 0.63
C THR A 303 -27.63 3.25 0.17
N ASP A 304 -26.49 3.92 0.40
CA ASP A 304 -26.30 5.30 -0.01
C ASP A 304 -26.38 5.44 -1.53
N VAL A 305 -25.68 4.55 -2.27
CA VAL A 305 -25.74 4.54 -3.75
C VAL A 305 -27.15 4.24 -4.26
N ALA A 306 -27.82 3.23 -3.71
CA ALA A 306 -29.19 2.90 -4.10
C ALA A 306 -30.15 4.07 -3.84
N THR A 307 -29.99 4.75 -2.70
CA THR A 307 -30.79 5.93 -2.36
C THR A 307 -30.53 7.10 -3.32
N MET A 308 -29.26 7.30 -3.72
CA MET A 308 -28.93 8.32 -4.72
C MET A 308 -29.59 8.02 -6.06
N ILE A 309 -29.53 6.78 -6.52
CA ILE A 309 -30.16 6.35 -7.79
C ILE A 309 -31.69 6.54 -7.72
N LEU A 310 -32.32 6.15 -6.62
CA LEU A 310 -33.77 6.29 -6.43
C LEU A 310 -34.26 7.73 -6.35
N ARG A 311 -33.38 8.71 -6.11
CA ARG A 311 -33.68 10.15 -6.10
C ARG A 311 -33.55 10.80 -7.48
N ILE A 312 -33.14 10.08 -8.51
CA ILE A 312 -33.00 10.61 -9.87
C ILE A 312 -34.38 10.66 -10.49
N ASP A 313 -34.87 11.87 -10.81
CA ASP A 313 -36.18 12.09 -11.44
C ASP A 313 -36.09 12.03 -12.97
N ASP A 314 -34.94 12.45 -13.55
CA ASP A 314 -34.75 12.48 -14.99
C ASP A 314 -33.29 12.26 -15.38
N VAL A 315 -33.06 11.66 -16.54
CA VAL A 315 -31.73 11.40 -17.10
C VAL A 315 -31.63 12.02 -18.48
N ILE A 316 -30.88 13.12 -18.59
CA ILE A 316 -30.60 13.79 -19.86
C ILE A 316 -29.31 13.23 -20.44
N ALA A 317 -29.43 12.48 -21.54
CA ALA A 317 -28.26 12.05 -22.31
C ALA A 317 -27.74 13.20 -23.16
N SER A 318 -26.58 13.77 -22.83
CA SER A 318 -25.88 14.70 -23.71
C SER A 318 -24.95 13.92 -24.64
N LYS A 319 -25.05 14.16 -25.97
CA LYS A 319 -23.98 13.77 -26.87
C LYS A 319 -22.75 14.60 -26.54
N GLN A 320 -21.61 13.94 -26.37
CA GLN A 320 -20.34 14.67 -26.34
C GLN A 320 -20.23 15.47 -27.65
N PRO A 321 -19.92 16.78 -27.62
CA PRO A 321 -19.65 17.51 -28.83
C PRO A 321 -18.46 16.85 -29.54
N GLU A 322 -18.65 16.47 -30.80
CA GLU A 322 -17.56 16.09 -31.71
C GLU A 322 -16.68 17.33 -31.92
N GLY A 323 -15.82 17.64 -30.97
CA GLY A 323 -14.77 18.63 -31.16
C GLY A 323 -13.57 17.96 -31.84
N PRO A 324 -12.87 18.65 -32.74
CA PRO A 324 -11.64 18.14 -33.31
C PRO A 324 -10.65 17.90 -32.18
N LEU A 325 -10.01 16.72 -32.21
CA LEU A 325 -8.88 16.40 -31.32
C LEU A 325 -7.82 17.48 -31.48
N PRO A 326 -7.25 18.07 -30.45
CA PRO A 326 -6.12 18.96 -30.58
C PRO A 326 -4.98 18.19 -31.24
N ASP A 327 -4.55 18.70 -32.40
CA ASP A 327 -3.37 18.23 -33.13
C ASP A 327 -2.17 18.21 -32.15
N GLY A 328 -1.48 17.05 -32.04
CA GLY A 328 -0.40 16.75 -31.13
C GLY A 328 0.92 17.46 -31.34
#